data_e91659e5b8a0869730d08874ef21cb02
#
_entry.id   e91659e5b8a0869730d08874ef21cb02
#
_cell.length_a   1.000
_cell.length_b   1.000
_cell.length_c   1.000
_cell.angle_alpha   90.00
_cell.angle_beta   90.00
_cell.angle_gamma   90.00
#
_symmetry.space_group_name_H-M   'P 1'
#
loop_
_entity.id
_entity.type
_entity.pdbx_description
1 polymer ?
#
loop_
_entity_poly.entity_id
_entity_poly.type
_entity_poly.pdbx_seq_one_letter_code
_entity_poly.pdbx_strand_id
1 'polypeptide(L)'
;MATAPLQDGLFPRSSESSTPIENVIWTALKYAGSLKITCAMFFLGVVILFVGTLAQDEDTIVDVKKDYFNSWVAYVPLDVFKPQTIWPHDQEQRIAGGFVIPGGALIGLILLINLVAAKMTRFQMTARGSRLAAGMILTLIGFVLIALIVFGAHLEDGLQGEPPFSYDAIWLGCVASIVLSAIGLGTWAIAFPPKQSIVLITLWVLFLAFLGIATFLFLTGDRYRIPDPGLRIVWQLSKSLIVSSVMLAGLILMFGARGGNVLIHLGVGLLMLGQFVFGDRQAEERISLYEGERTSVAVQTDIVELAVIDSSQTDKNRIVAFDDPLILNSIANKKPLSDESLPFEIRIENWMPNSDMVSRQENPDAAKTLEGVQGLPPEVVVLEAQKSGGAKSEMNFASAIISIREKKTSKDLGRYALTQFFNDPSVR
;
A
#
# COMPACT_ATOMS: atom_id res chain seq x y z
N MET A 1 -37.90 13.03 25.80
CA MET A 1 -37.15 13.59 24.65
C MET A 1 -37.81 13.05 23.38
N ALA A 2 -38.55 13.88 22.67
CA ALA A 2 -39.23 13.51 21.44
C ALA A 2 -38.19 13.34 20.32
N THR A 3 -38.14 12.17 19.71
CA THR A 3 -37.36 11.89 18.51
C THR A 3 -37.92 12.71 17.36
N ALA A 4 -37.23 13.76 16.97
CA ALA A 4 -37.57 14.48 15.75
C ALA A 4 -37.57 13.51 14.56
N PRO A 5 -38.52 13.57 13.64
CA PRO A 5 -38.54 12.72 12.46
C PRO A 5 -37.32 12.98 11.62
N LEU A 6 -36.64 11.90 11.19
CA LEU A 6 -35.54 11.90 10.24
C LEU A 6 -36.01 12.59 8.95
N GLN A 7 -35.64 13.85 8.79
CA GLN A 7 -35.87 14.61 7.58
C GLN A 7 -34.93 14.22 6.47
N ASP A 8 -35.41 14.26 5.25
CA ASP A 8 -34.83 13.80 3.99
C ASP A 8 -33.39 14.23 3.74
N GLY A 9 -32.58 13.33 3.13
CA GLY A 9 -31.14 13.47 2.87
C GLY A 9 -30.74 14.58 1.87
N LEU A 10 -29.59 14.45 1.24
CA LEU A 10 -28.91 15.45 0.38
C LEU A 10 -29.80 16.09 -0.70
N PHE A 11 -30.85 15.40 -1.11
CA PHE A 11 -31.85 15.88 -2.06
C PHE A 11 -33.17 16.02 -1.33
N PRO A 12 -33.69 17.26 -1.11
CA PRO A 12 -35.02 17.46 -0.50
C PRO A 12 -36.05 16.85 -1.41
N ARG A 13 -36.84 15.92 -0.88
CA ARG A 13 -38.01 15.35 -1.57
C ARG A 13 -39.09 16.42 -1.67
N SER A 14 -39.45 16.82 -2.87
CA SER A 14 -40.73 17.47 -3.10
C SER A 14 -41.81 16.43 -2.79
N SER A 15 -42.75 16.76 -1.94
CA SER A 15 -43.84 15.88 -1.46
C SER A 15 -44.87 15.48 -2.55
N GLU A 16 -44.67 15.89 -3.79
CA GLU A 16 -45.52 15.63 -4.93
C GLU A 16 -44.77 14.81 -5.99
N SER A 17 -45.17 13.55 -6.16
CA SER A 17 -44.80 12.61 -7.25
C SER A 17 -43.37 12.00 -7.21
N SER A 18 -43.02 11.28 -6.15
CA SER A 18 -41.90 10.33 -6.28
C SER A 18 -42.32 9.12 -7.11
N THR A 19 -41.59 8.83 -8.20
CA THR A 19 -41.87 7.63 -9.00
C THR A 19 -41.60 6.37 -8.17
N PRO A 20 -42.26 5.23 -8.46
CA PRO A 20 -42.02 3.97 -7.77
C PRO A 20 -40.54 3.58 -7.75
N ILE A 21 -39.78 3.89 -8.82
CA ILE A 21 -38.38 3.62 -8.98
C ILE A 21 -37.55 4.45 -7.98
N GLU A 22 -37.84 5.74 -7.81
CA GLU A 22 -37.14 6.60 -6.83
C GLU A 22 -37.31 6.09 -5.40
N ASN A 23 -38.48 5.58 -5.07
CA ASN A 23 -38.74 4.99 -3.76
C ASN A 23 -37.92 3.74 -3.51
N VAL A 24 -37.76 2.88 -4.52
CA VAL A 24 -36.96 1.67 -4.45
C VAL A 24 -35.47 2.02 -4.26
N ILE A 25 -34.94 2.95 -5.08
CA ILE A 25 -33.56 3.39 -4.99
C ILE A 25 -33.25 3.99 -3.61
N TRP A 26 -34.15 4.88 -3.12
CA TRP A 26 -33.96 5.52 -1.83
C TRP A 26 -34.02 4.52 -0.67
N THR A 27 -34.88 3.54 -0.76
CA THR A 27 -34.95 2.45 0.22
C THR A 27 -33.70 1.60 0.20
N ALA A 28 -33.18 1.22 -0.97
CA ALA A 28 -31.93 0.50 -1.14
C ALA A 28 -30.75 1.27 -0.56
N LEU A 29 -30.64 2.58 -0.82
CA LEU A 29 -29.59 3.44 -0.26
C LEU A 29 -29.67 3.51 1.27
N LYS A 30 -30.87 3.57 1.86
CA LYS A 30 -31.05 3.55 3.33
C LYS A 30 -30.54 2.25 3.94
N TYR A 31 -30.85 1.11 3.31
CA TYR A 31 -30.33 -0.19 3.75
C TYR A 31 -28.81 -0.28 3.55
N ALA A 32 -28.33 0.09 2.38
CA ALA A 32 -26.89 0.09 2.08
C ALA A 32 -26.09 0.98 3.05
N GLY A 33 -26.63 2.16 3.44
CA GLY A 33 -26.02 3.07 4.43
C GLY A 33 -26.26 2.69 5.90
N SER A 34 -26.65 1.45 6.19
CA SER A 34 -26.95 0.99 7.55
C SER A 34 -25.68 0.85 8.40
N LEU A 35 -25.75 1.32 9.65
CA LEU A 35 -24.67 1.13 10.64
C LEU A 35 -24.41 -0.36 10.94
N LYS A 36 -25.42 -1.23 10.80
CA LYS A 36 -25.25 -2.67 11.00
C LYS A 36 -24.30 -3.27 9.98
N ILE A 37 -24.39 -2.84 8.71
CA ILE A 37 -23.46 -3.26 7.65
C ILE A 37 -22.07 -2.76 7.98
N THR A 38 -21.92 -1.49 8.37
CA THR A 38 -20.62 -0.92 8.78
C THR A 38 -19.97 -1.78 9.87
N CYS A 39 -20.71 -2.07 10.97
CA CYS A 39 -20.18 -2.87 12.08
C CYS A 39 -19.81 -4.30 11.65
N ALA A 40 -20.66 -4.94 10.83
CA ALA A 40 -20.38 -6.29 10.34
C ALA A 40 -19.11 -6.33 9.45
N MET A 41 -18.95 -5.35 8.54
CA MET A 41 -17.79 -5.27 7.67
C MET A 41 -16.51 -4.91 8.44
N PHE A 42 -16.57 -4.04 9.44
CA PHE A 42 -15.42 -3.78 10.31
C PHE A 42 -15.02 -5.03 11.11
N PHE A 43 -15.99 -5.78 11.63
CA PHE A 43 -15.69 -7.05 12.31
C PHE A 43 -14.99 -8.03 11.36
N LEU A 44 -15.51 -8.22 10.15
CA LEU A 44 -14.86 -9.06 9.13
C LEU A 44 -13.48 -8.51 8.74
N GLY A 45 -13.33 -7.19 8.65
CA GLY A 45 -12.03 -6.54 8.42
C GLY A 45 -11.01 -6.85 9.50
N VAL A 46 -11.42 -6.87 10.77
CA VAL A 46 -10.53 -7.27 11.88
C VAL A 46 -10.19 -8.76 11.77
N VAL A 47 -11.16 -9.60 11.44
CA VAL A 47 -10.92 -11.05 11.27
C VAL A 47 -9.92 -11.32 10.14
N ILE A 48 -10.10 -10.70 8.97
CA ILE A 48 -9.19 -10.93 7.84
C ILE A 48 -7.79 -10.36 8.10
N LEU A 49 -7.70 -9.22 8.82
CA LEU A 49 -6.43 -8.66 9.24
C LEU A 49 -5.70 -9.61 10.20
N PHE A 50 -6.42 -10.15 11.18
CA PHE A 50 -5.87 -11.11 12.14
C PHE A 50 -5.36 -12.37 11.45
N VAL A 51 -6.19 -12.99 10.59
CA VAL A 51 -5.81 -14.19 9.83
C VAL A 51 -4.64 -13.91 8.89
N GLY A 52 -4.67 -12.80 8.14
CA GLY A 52 -3.58 -12.41 7.26
C GLY A 52 -2.27 -12.13 8.02
N THR A 53 -2.35 -11.63 9.25
CA THR A 53 -1.16 -11.45 10.09
C THR A 53 -0.58 -12.80 10.54
N LEU A 54 -1.43 -13.76 10.88
CA LEU A 54 -0.97 -15.12 11.21
C LEU A 54 -0.37 -15.82 9.98
N ALA A 55 -0.98 -15.65 8.80
CA ALA A 55 -0.48 -16.23 7.56
C ALA A 55 0.93 -15.74 7.18
N GLN A 56 1.33 -14.54 7.60
CA GLN A 56 2.69 -14.02 7.37
C GLN A 56 3.79 -14.82 8.08
N ASP A 57 3.43 -15.72 8.98
CA ASP A 57 4.41 -16.62 9.59
C ASP A 57 5.02 -17.60 8.56
N GLU A 58 4.23 -18.03 7.58
CA GLU A 58 4.66 -18.98 6.54
C GLU A 58 4.64 -18.36 5.13
N ASP A 59 3.71 -17.43 4.85
CA ASP A 59 3.55 -16.80 3.56
C ASP A 59 4.30 -15.47 3.47
N THR A 60 4.70 -15.09 2.27
CA THR A 60 5.28 -13.78 2.04
C THR A 60 4.20 -12.68 2.19
N ILE A 61 4.65 -11.45 2.48
CA ILE A 61 3.75 -10.28 2.54
C ILE A 61 3.00 -10.07 1.22
N VAL A 62 3.63 -10.41 0.08
CA VAL A 62 3.04 -10.31 -1.26
C VAL A 62 1.92 -11.32 -1.44
N ASP A 63 2.17 -12.59 -1.06
CA ASP A 63 1.16 -13.65 -1.12
C ASP A 63 -0.03 -13.31 -0.20
N VAL A 64 0.21 -12.87 1.03
CA VAL A 64 -0.86 -12.46 1.97
C VAL A 64 -1.66 -11.28 1.43
N LYS A 65 -1.01 -10.26 0.85
CA LYS A 65 -1.74 -9.16 0.20
C LYS A 65 -2.66 -9.67 -0.91
N LYS A 66 -2.16 -10.57 -1.75
CA LYS A 66 -2.90 -11.12 -2.89
C LYS A 66 -4.07 -12.00 -2.43
N ASP A 67 -3.82 -12.94 -1.53
CA ASP A 67 -4.76 -14.00 -1.19
C ASP A 67 -5.80 -13.59 -0.15
N TYR A 68 -5.47 -12.62 0.73
CA TYR A 68 -6.38 -12.15 1.78
C TYR A 68 -6.88 -10.72 1.53
N PHE A 69 -5.98 -9.74 1.32
CA PHE A 69 -6.37 -8.33 1.34
C PHE A 69 -6.89 -7.81 0.01
N ASN A 70 -6.29 -8.23 -1.11
CA ASN A 70 -6.70 -7.82 -2.46
C ASN A 70 -7.67 -8.82 -3.10
N SER A 71 -7.96 -9.95 -2.45
CA SER A 71 -8.89 -10.95 -2.94
C SER A 71 -10.35 -10.56 -2.71
N TRP A 72 -11.24 -11.00 -3.59
CA TRP A 72 -12.68 -10.93 -3.38
C TRP A 72 -13.17 -11.96 -2.36
N VAL A 73 -12.50 -13.12 -2.36
CA VAL A 73 -12.81 -14.26 -1.52
C VAL A 73 -11.48 -14.82 -1.04
N ALA A 74 -11.29 -14.92 0.24
CA ALA A 74 -10.09 -15.47 0.86
C ALA A 74 -10.36 -16.89 1.37
N TYR A 75 -9.49 -17.84 1.00
CA TYR A 75 -9.47 -19.15 1.61
C TYR A 75 -8.50 -19.14 2.79
N VAL A 76 -8.98 -19.54 3.97
CA VAL A 76 -8.23 -19.59 5.21
C VAL A 76 -7.94 -21.04 5.55
N PRO A 77 -6.69 -21.52 5.35
CA PRO A 77 -6.28 -22.85 5.83
C PRO A 77 -6.38 -22.92 7.35
N LEU A 78 -6.79 -24.06 7.91
CA LEU A 78 -6.82 -24.22 9.38
C LEU A 78 -5.44 -24.19 10.01
N ASP A 79 -4.43 -24.50 9.25
CA ASP A 79 -3.03 -24.50 9.65
C ASP A 79 -2.51 -23.11 10.04
N VAL A 80 -3.08 -22.04 9.46
CA VAL A 80 -2.77 -20.64 9.82
C VAL A 80 -2.91 -20.38 11.31
N PHE A 81 -3.80 -21.10 12.01
CA PHE A 81 -3.98 -20.95 13.46
C PHE A 81 -2.94 -21.71 14.29
N LYS A 82 -1.99 -22.39 13.64
CA LYS A 82 -0.85 -23.07 14.27
C LYS A 82 0.47 -22.49 13.70
N PRO A 83 0.80 -21.22 14.01
CA PRO A 83 1.99 -20.58 13.45
C PRO A 83 3.27 -21.34 13.82
N GLN A 84 4.17 -21.51 12.87
CA GLN A 84 5.46 -22.20 13.02
C GLN A 84 6.34 -21.55 14.10
N THR A 85 6.27 -20.21 14.20
CA THR A 85 7.05 -19.46 15.20
C THR A 85 6.65 -19.80 16.63
N ILE A 86 5.37 -20.16 16.87
CA ILE A 86 4.86 -20.48 18.23
C ILE A 86 4.86 -22.00 18.46
N TRP A 87 4.49 -22.77 17.46
CA TRP A 87 4.40 -24.23 17.51
C TRP A 87 5.13 -24.85 16.31
N PRO A 88 6.47 -24.99 16.37
CA PRO A 88 7.24 -25.62 15.32
C PRO A 88 6.72 -27.03 15.01
N HIS A 89 6.46 -27.31 13.74
CA HIS A 89 5.92 -28.58 13.29
C HIS A 89 6.34 -28.92 11.86
N ASP A 90 6.40 -30.21 11.54
CA ASP A 90 6.72 -30.70 10.22
C ASP A 90 5.50 -30.68 9.28
N GLN A 91 5.73 -30.82 7.98
CA GLN A 91 4.69 -30.86 6.94
C GLN A 91 3.60 -31.92 7.22
N GLU A 92 3.99 -33.06 7.81
CA GLU A 92 3.08 -34.15 8.16
C GLU A 92 2.11 -33.82 9.31
N GLN A 93 2.45 -32.79 10.10
CA GLN A 93 1.68 -32.33 11.25
C GLN A 93 0.75 -31.15 10.94
N ARG A 94 0.63 -30.78 9.68
CA ARG A 94 -0.26 -29.70 9.21
C ARG A 94 -1.72 -30.07 9.39
N ILE A 95 -2.52 -29.07 9.76
CA ILE A 95 -3.97 -29.23 9.92
C ILE A 95 -4.62 -29.12 8.54
N ALA A 96 -5.12 -30.25 8.03
CA ALA A 96 -5.79 -30.27 6.74
C ALA A 96 -7.15 -29.54 6.77
N GLY A 97 -7.49 -28.88 5.63
CA GLY A 97 -8.76 -28.20 5.45
C GLY A 97 -8.70 -26.70 5.70
N GLY A 98 -9.83 -26.04 5.51
CA GLY A 98 -9.95 -24.60 5.64
C GLY A 98 -11.39 -24.14 5.41
N PHE A 99 -11.60 -22.84 5.49
CA PHE A 99 -12.90 -22.21 5.24
C PHE A 99 -12.72 -20.96 4.39
N VAL A 100 -13.83 -20.51 3.83
CA VAL A 100 -13.87 -19.35 2.94
C VAL A 100 -14.50 -18.16 3.67
N ILE A 101 -13.86 -16.99 3.55
CA ILE A 101 -14.38 -15.71 4.07
C ILE A 101 -14.38 -14.65 2.97
N PRO A 102 -15.17 -13.57 3.14
CA PRO A 102 -15.03 -12.41 2.26
C PRO A 102 -13.61 -11.85 2.32
N GLY A 103 -12.99 -11.65 1.17
CA GLY A 103 -11.66 -11.04 1.08
C GLY A 103 -11.69 -9.53 1.32
N GLY A 104 -10.52 -8.94 1.53
CA GLY A 104 -10.39 -7.52 1.86
C GLY A 104 -10.95 -6.60 0.77
N ALA A 105 -10.82 -6.96 -0.52
CA ALA A 105 -11.39 -6.20 -1.62
C ALA A 105 -12.93 -6.15 -1.53
N LEU A 106 -13.60 -7.27 -1.27
CA LEU A 106 -15.06 -7.31 -1.13
C LEU A 106 -15.52 -6.52 0.09
N ILE A 107 -14.86 -6.70 1.23
CA ILE A 107 -15.16 -5.95 2.47
C ILE A 107 -15.00 -4.45 2.21
N GLY A 108 -13.91 -4.03 1.58
CA GLY A 108 -13.63 -2.64 1.25
C GLY A 108 -14.66 -2.05 0.30
N LEU A 109 -15.07 -2.78 -0.75
CA LEU A 109 -16.11 -2.32 -1.67
C LEU A 109 -17.44 -2.12 -0.96
N ILE A 110 -17.85 -3.07 -0.12
CA ILE A 110 -19.10 -2.95 0.65
C ILE A 110 -19.03 -1.75 1.59
N LEU A 111 -17.90 -1.52 2.26
CA LEU A 111 -17.69 -0.35 3.12
C LEU A 111 -17.73 0.96 2.32
N LEU A 112 -17.13 1.01 1.13
CA LEU A 112 -17.17 2.19 0.26
C LEU A 112 -18.62 2.51 -0.18
N ILE A 113 -19.36 1.51 -0.63
CA ILE A 113 -20.78 1.65 -0.99
C ILE A 113 -21.59 2.11 0.24
N ASN A 114 -21.36 1.49 1.39
CA ASN A 114 -22.01 1.86 2.64
C ASN A 114 -21.73 3.32 3.03
N LEU A 115 -20.48 3.74 2.92
CA LEU A 115 -20.04 5.11 3.22
C LEU A 115 -20.79 6.13 2.33
N VAL A 116 -20.78 5.90 1.02
CA VAL A 116 -21.46 6.77 0.04
C VAL A 116 -22.96 6.82 0.31
N ALA A 117 -23.60 5.65 0.46
CA ALA A 117 -25.03 5.54 0.73
C ALA A 117 -25.43 6.23 2.05
N ALA A 118 -24.63 6.05 3.12
CA ALA A 118 -24.89 6.71 4.39
C ALA A 118 -24.78 8.24 4.28
N LYS A 119 -23.85 8.75 3.49
CA LYS A 119 -23.71 10.20 3.27
C LYS A 119 -24.83 10.76 2.41
N MET A 120 -25.20 10.10 1.33
CA MET A 120 -26.31 10.52 0.48
C MET A 120 -27.63 10.56 1.24
N THR A 121 -27.86 9.65 2.18
CA THR A 121 -29.13 9.54 2.91
C THR A 121 -29.19 10.38 4.19
N ARG A 122 -28.05 10.74 4.80
CA ARG A 122 -28.04 11.40 6.12
C ARG A 122 -27.56 12.85 6.11
N PHE A 123 -26.85 13.29 5.06
CA PHE A 123 -26.34 14.64 4.99
C PHE A 123 -27.28 15.53 4.17
N GLN A 124 -27.71 16.63 4.80
CA GLN A 124 -28.49 17.66 4.16
C GLN A 124 -27.65 18.90 3.93
N MET A 125 -27.74 19.48 2.75
CA MET A 125 -27.21 20.82 2.50
C MET A 125 -28.07 21.84 3.25
N THR A 126 -27.42 22.58 4.15
CA THR A 126 -28.11 23.63 4.94
C THR A 126 -28.08 24.98 4.24
N ALA A 127 -27.17 25.16 3.28
CA ALA A 127 -26.98 26.41 2.55
C ALA A 127 -27.96 26.56 1.39
N ARG A 128 -28.36 27.80 1.10
CA ARG A 128 -29.17 28.19 -0.07
C ARG A 128 -28.62 29.47 -0.70
N GLY A 129 -28.98 29.73 -1.95
CA GLY A 129 -28.61 30.95 -2.67
C GLY A 129 -27.10 31.17 -2.77
N SER A 130 -26.65 32.40 -2.54
CA SER A 130 -25.24 32.80 -2.67
C SER A 130 -24.28 32.02 -1.77
N ARG A 131 -24.70 31.64 -0.57
CA ARG A 131 -23.90 30.84 0.35
C ARG A 131 -23.63 29.44 -0.21
N LEU A 132 -24.63 28.82 -0.84
CA LEU A 132 -24.45 27.52 -1.51
C LEU A 132 -23.52 27.64 -2.70
N ALA A 133 -23.70 28.68 -3.53
CA ALA A 133 -22.83 28.91 -4.68
C ALA A 133 -21.36 29.13 -4.25
N ALA A 134 -21.11 29.95 -3.24
CA ALA A 134 -19.77 30.18 -2.71
C ALA A 134 -19.16 28.89 -2.13
N GLY A 135 -19.95 28.08 -1.42
CA GLY A 135 -19.50 26.79 -0.90
C GLY A 135 -19.14 25.80 -2.00
N MET A 136 -19.95 25.72 -3.07
CA MET A 136 -19.64 24.86 -4.23
C MET A 136 -18.38 25.31 -4.96
N ILE A 137 -18.20 26.63 -5.18
CA ILE A 137 -17.01 27.18 -5.83
C ILE A 137 -15.74 26.86 -5.03
N LEU A 138 -15.75 27.12 -3.71
CA LEU A 138 -14.60 26.81 -2.85
C LEU A 138 -14.29 25.32 -2.81
N THR A 139 -15.30 24.46 -2.75
CA THR A 139 -15.10 23.01 -2.77
C THR A 139 -14.51 22.57 -4.12
N LEU A 140 -15.00 23.12 -5.24
CA LEU A 140 -14.44 22.86 -6.57
C LEU A 140 -12.98 23.32 -6.68
N ILE A 141 -12.67 24.53 -6.19
CA ILE A 141 -11.29 25.02 -6.13
C ILE A 141 -10.43 24.04 -5.32
N GLY A 142 -10.89 23.56 -4.17
CA GLY A 142 -10.20 22.56 -3.38
C GLY A 142 -9.92 21.27 -4.17
N PHE A 143 -10.89 20.75 -4.91
CA PHE A 143 -10.67 19.58 -5.79
C PHE A 143 -9.66 19.85 -6.90
N VAL A 144 -9.73 21.00 -7.56
CA VAL A 144 -8.75 21.38 -8.59
C VAL A 144 -7.35 21.45 -8.02
N LEU A 145 -7.19 22.08 -6.85
CA LEU A 145 -5.90 22.17 -6.17
C LEU A 145 -5.36 20.77 -5.77
N ILE A 146 -6.21 19.87 -5.29
CA ILE A 146 -5.81 18.47 -5.02
C ILE A 146 -5.35 17.80 -6.32
N ALA A 147 -6.12 17.94 -7.40
CA ALA A 147 -5.76 17.37 -8.70
C ALA A 147 -4.40 17.91 -9.19
N LEU A 148 -4.16 19.21 -9.06
CA LEU A 148 -2.87 19.81 -9.44
C LEU A 148 -1.71 19.25 -8.61
N ILE A 149 -1.90 19.04 -7.30
CA ILE A 149 -0.87 18.43 -6.46
C ILE A 149 -0.61 16.97 -6.89
N VAL A 150 -1.67 16.19 -7.14
CA VAL A 150 -1.55 14.77 -7.54
C VAL A 150 -0.91 14.63 -8.93
N PHE A 151 -1.37 15.40 -9.92
CA PHE A 151 -0.79 15.36 -11.26
C PHE A 151 0.64 15.92 -11.29
N GLY A 152 0.93 16.95 -10.49
CA GLY A 152 2.29 17.46 -10.33
C GLY A 152 3.26 16.42 -9.74
N ALA A 153 2.77 15.39 -9.08
CA ALA A 153 3.60 14.32 -8.55
C ALA A 153 4.24 13.43 -9.64
N HIS A 154 3.71 13.45 -10.87
CA HIS A 154 4.26 12.69 -12.00
C HIS A 154 5.39 13.41 -12.76
N LEU A 155 5.66 14.68 -12.43
CA LEU A 155 6.79 15.40 -12.99
C LEU A 155 8.09 14.94 -12.32
N GLU A 156 9.24 15.05 -12.99
CA GLU A 156 10.55 14.69 -12.45
C GLU A 156 10.84 15.34 -11.10
N ASP A 157 10.40 16.58 -10.92
CA ASP A 157 10.47 17.29 -9.63
C ASP A 157 9.30 17.00 -8.70
N GLY A 158 8.24 16.42 -9.18
CA GLY A 158 7.02 15.91 -8.53
C GLY A 158 6.59 16.54 -7.22
N LEU A 159 5.92 15.77 -6.38
CA LEU A 159 5.61 16.15 -4.99
C LEU A 159 6.88 16.30 -4.14
N GLN A 160 7.95 15.64 -4.53
CA GLN A 160 9.23 15.63 -3.85
C GLN A 160 10.18 16.71 -4.36
N GLY A 161 9.77 17.51 -5.34
CA GLY A 161 10.54 18.62 -5.86
C GLY A 161 10.95 19.61 -4.78
N GLU A 162 12.00 20.36 -5.07
CA GLU A 162 12.47 21.40 -4.15
C GLU A 162 11.39 22.47 -3.92
N PRO A 163 11.22 22.93 -2.68
CA PRO A 163 10.29 24.02 -2.39
C PRO A 163 10.74 25.30 -3.07
N PRO A 164 9.80 26.19 -3.46
CA PRO A 164 10.15 27.48 -4.04
C PRO A 164 10.78 28.46 -3.03
N PHE A 165 10.86 28.08 -1.77
CA PHE A 165 11.46 28.84 -0.67
C PHE A 165 12.69 28.08 -0.16
N SER A 166 13.68 28.84 0.36
CA SER A 166 14.81 28.21 1.03
C SER A 166 14.36 27.40 2.26
N TYR A 167 15.08 26.33 2.58
CA TYR A 167 14.78 25.51 3.74
C TYR A 167 14.83 26.31 5.05
N ASP A 168 15.70 27.35 5.13
CA ASP A 168 15.74 28.25 6.26
C ASP A 168 14.46 29.10 6.39
N ALA A 169 13.88 29.54 5.27
CA ALA A 169 12.60 30.24 5.27
C ALA A 169 11.45 29.33 5.73
N ILE A 170 11.46 28.04 5.32
CA ILE A 170 10.48 27.06 5.78
C ILE A 170 10.63 26.80 7.28
N TRP A 171 11.88 26.66 7.76
CA TRP A 171 12.15 26.49 9.19
C TRP A 171 11.67 27.69 10.00
N LEU A 172 12.00 28.90 9.55
CA LEU A 172 11.50 30.14 10.19
C LEU A 172 9.97 30.17 10.21
N GLY A 173 9.31 29.76 9.12
CA GLY A 173 7.86 29.62 9.04
C GLY A 173 7.30 28.65 10.08
N CYS A 174 7.96 27.51 10.32
CA CYS A 174 7.59 26.57 11.36
C CYS A 174 7.67 27.18 12.75
N VAL A 175 8.79 27.82 13.06
CA VAL A 175 9.00 28.50 14.36
C VAL A 175 7.99 29.63 14.55
N ALA A 176 7.78 30.45 13.52
CA ALA A 176 6.78 31.49 13.54
C ALA A 176 5.36 30.97 13.79
N SER A 177 5.01 29.84 13.17
CA SER A 177 3.71 29.18 13.38
C SER A 177 3.52 28.71 14.82
N ILE A 178 4.57 28.19 15.47
CA ILE A 178 4.55 27.81 16.88
C ILE A 178 4.32 29.04 17.77
N VAL A 179 5.05 30.13 17.54
CA VAL A 179 4.91 31.38 18.28
C VAL A 179 3.52 31.99 18.10
N LEU A 180 3.04 32.09 16.85
CA LEU A 180 1.70 32.59 16.55
C LEU A 180 0.60 31.73 17.17
N SER A 181 0.78 30.39 17.22
CA SER A 181 -0.14 29.51 17.92
C SER A 181 -0.17 29.77 19.43
N ALA A 182 0.99 29.96 20.05
CA ALA A 182 1.05 30.33 21.46
C ALA A 182 0.33 31.67 21.70
N ILE A 183 0.64 32.71 20.93
CA ILE A 183 -0.01 34.04 21.06
C ILE A 183 -1.54 33.88 20.86
N GLY A 184 -1.97 33.19 19.82
CA GLY A 184 -3.41 32.95 19.52
C GLY A 184 -4.15 32.26 20.64
N LEU A 185 -3.57 31.18 21.20
CA LEU A 185 -4.16 30.44 22.32
C LEU A 185 -4.24 31.27 23.57
N GLY A 186 -3.17 32.03 23.91
CA GLY A 186 -3.12 32.90 25.07
C GLY A 186 -4.14 34.05 24.96
N THR A 187 -4.19 34.71 23.82
CA THR A 187 -5.17 35.80 23.57
C THR A 187 -6.60 35.29 23.63
N TRP A 188 -6.87 34.08 23.06
CA TRP A 188 -8.20 33.47 23.13
C TRP A 188 -8.58 33.18 24.59
N ALA A 189 -7.69 32.53 25.34
CA ALA A 189 -7.97 32.18 26.75
C ALA A 189 -8.27 33.44 27.62
N ILE A 190 -7.64 34.60 27.34
CA ILE A 190 -7.81 35.85 28.07
C ILE A 190 -9.03 36.62 27.57
N ALA A 191 -9.13 36.84 26.25
CA ALA A 191 -10.15 37.71 25.68
C ALA A 191 -11.54 37.04 25.57
N PHE A 192 -11.58 35.74 25.40
CA PHE A 192 -12.81 34.95 25.19
C PHE A 192 -12.82 33.69 26.06
N PRO A 193 -12.76 33.82 27.41
CA PRO A 193 -12.66 32.66 28.29
C PRO A 193 -13.91 31.78 28.13
N PRO A 194 -13.71 30.47 27.77
CA PRO A 194 -14.82 29.53 27.66
C PRO A 194 -15.45 29.31 29.03
N LYS A 195 -16.79 29.15 29.05
CA LYS A 195 -17.55 28.87 30.28
C LYS A 195 -17.22 27.53 30.93
N GLN A 196 -16.70 26.58 30.18
CA GLN A 196 -16.33 25.25 30.64
C GLN A 196 -14.88 25.27 31.16
N SER A 197 -14.67 24.99 32.42
CA SER A 197 -13.34 24.96 33.07
C SER A 197 -12.35 24.01 32.39
N ILE A 198 -12.81 22.85 31.92
CA ILE A 198 -11.97 21.90 31.19
C ILE A 198 -11.39 22.53 29.92
N VAL A 199 -12.21 23.21 29.12
CA VAL A 199 -11.76 23.86 27.89
C VAL A 199 -10.75 24.97 28.19
N LEU A 200 -10.98 25.76 29.21
CA LEU A 200 -10.05 26.79 29.64
C LEU A 200 -8.71 26.20 30.10
N ILE A 201 -8.74 25.16 30.90
CA ILE A 201 -7.52 24.43 31.34
C ILE A 201 -6.77 23.90 30.12
N THR A 202 -7.47 23.26 29.16
CA THR A 202 -6.85 22.74 27.93
C THR A 202 -6.18 23.84 27.13
N LEU A 203 -6.82 25.02 26.97
CA LEU A 203 -6.23 26.18 26.28
C LEU A 203 -4.95 26.64 26.97
N TRP A 204 -4.93 26.72 28.31
CA TRP A 204 -3.73 27.12 29.05
C TRP A 204 -2.61 26.08 28.97
N VAL A 205 -2.93 24.80 29.03
CA VAL A 205 -1.94 23.72 28.86
C VAL A 205 -1.32 23.78 27.45
N LEU A 206 -2.14 23.92 26.41
CA LEU A 206 -1.64 24.07 25.04
C LEU A 206 -0.81 25.35 24.87
N PHE A 207 -1.25 26.49 25.41
CA PHE A 207 -0.49 27.73 25.42
C PHE A 207 0.90 27.55 26.04
N LEU A 208 0.97 26.96 27.23
CA LEU A 208 2.24 26.70 27.92
C LEU A 208 3.13 25.72 27.15
N ALA A 209 2.55 24.70 26.52
CA ALA A 209 3.28 23.77 25.69
C ALA A 209 3.91 24.45 24.47
N PHE A 210 3.12 25.22 23.71
CA PHE A 210 3.64 25.97 22.54
C PHE A 210 4.66 27.03 22.95
N LEU A 211 4.42 27.74 24.06
CA LEU A 211 5.37 28.73 24.60
C LEU A 211 6.67 28.03 25.04
N GLY A 212 6.58 26.89 25.69
CA GLY A 212 7.74 26.10 26.08
C GLY A 212 8.56 25.62 24.90
N ILE A 213 7.91 25.10 23.86
CA ILE A 213 8.58 24.70 22.61
C ILE A 213 9.22 25.92 21.94
N ALA A 214 8.51 27.04 21.80
CA ALA A 214 9.05 28.26 21.20
C ALA A 214 10.30 28.74 21.95
N THR A 215 10.21 28.79 23.29
CA THR A 215 11.35 29.19 24.16
C THR A 215 12.52 28.25 24.02
N PHE A 216 12.27 26.93 24.01
CA PHE A 216 13.29 25.91 23.82
C PHE A 216 14.02 26.08 22.48
N LEU A 217 13.29 26.24 21.38
CA LEU A 217 13.87 26.46 20.05
C LEU A 217 14.66 27.77 19.99
N PHE A 218 14.18 28.83 20.63
CA PHE A 218 14.90 30.10 20.70
C PHE A 218 16.23 29.96 21.48
N LEU A 219 16.24 29.24 22.60
CA LEU A 219 17.44 29.07 23.44
C LEU A 219 18.47 28.13 22.82
N THR A 220 18.02 27.13 22.05
CA THR A 220 18.89 26.12 21.45
C THR A 220 19.38 26.49 20.05
N GLY A 221 18.79 27.53 19.43
CA GLY A 221 19.12 27.97 18.07
C GLY A 221 18.97 26.83 17.05
N ASP A 222 19.92 26.72 16.14
CA ASP A 222 19.88 25.72 15.05
C ASP A 222 20.23 24.30 15.47
N ARG A 223 20.55 24.06 16.75
CA ARG A 223 20.93 22.72 17.23
C ARG A 223 19.88 21.66 16.99
N TYR A 224 18.60 22.04 17.04
CA TYR A 224 17.45 21.16 16.82
C TYR A 224 16.67 21.54 15.56
N ARG A 225 17.34 22.23 14.62
CA ARG A 225 16.76 22.49 13.31
C ARG A 225 16.43 21.18 12.62
N ILE A 226 15.22 21.08 12.04
CA ILE A 226 14.85 19.93 11.21
C ILE A 226 15.75 19.91 9.97
N PRO A 227 16.39 18.76 9.62
CA PRO A 227 17.22 18.67 8.44
C PRO A 227 16.40 18.88 7.16
N ASP A 228 17.05 19.30 6.08
CA ASP A 228 16.41 19.70 4.82
C ASP A 228 15.44 18.66 4.24
N PRO A 229 15.73 17.33 4.27
CA PRO A 229 14.75 16.33 3.87
C PRO A 229 13.46 16.37 4.70
N GLY A 230 13.57 16.61 6.00
CA GLY A 230 12.43 16.77 6.90
C GLY A 230 11.62 18.04 6.59
N LEU A 231 12.31 19.16 6.30
CA LEU A 231 11.65 20.42 5.91
C LEU A 231 10.94 20.30 4.56
N ARG A 232 11.45 19.49 3.64
CA ARG A 232 10.76 19.13 2.39
C ARG A 232 9.41 18.46 2.69
N ILE A 233 9.38 17.50 3.62
CA ILE A 233 8.14 16.85 4.04
C ILE A 233 7.17 17.87 4.67
N VAL A 234 7.67 18.74 5.55
CA VAL A 234 6.85 19.82 6.15
C VAL A 234 6.22 20.71 5.08
N TRP A 235 6.97 21.07 4.03
CA TRP A 235 6.44 21.82 2.90
C TRP A 235 5.30 21.09 2.19
N GLN A 236 5.45 19.77 1.93
CA GLN A 236 4.40 18.97 1.31
C GLN A 236 3.14 18.90 2.18
N LEU A 237 3.31 18.68 3.49
CA LEU A 237 2.19 18.69 4.45
C LEU A 237 1.50 20.05 4.51
N SER A 238 2.26 21.15 4.43
CA SER A 238 1.72 22.51 4.42
C SER A 238 0.85 22.77 3.19
N LYS A 239 1.27 22.34 2.00
CA LYS A 239 0.43 22.39 0.79
C LYS A 239 -0.88 21.64 0.98
N SER A 240 -0.81 20.42 1.50
CA SER A 240 -2.00 19.59 1.76
C SER A 240 -2.91 20.22 2.80
N LEU A 241 -2.37 20.84 3.85
CA LEU A 241 -3.13 21.54 4.89
C LEU A 241 -3.87 22.75 4.31
N ILE A 242 -3.21 23.56 3.48
CA ILE A 242 -3.83 24.73 2.84
C ILE A 242 -5.01 24.31 1.97
N VAL A 243 -4.80 23.30 1.11
CA VAL A 243 -5.84 22.81 0.20
C VAL A 243 -7.01 22.21 0.98
N SER A 244 -6.73 21.40 2.01
CA SER A 244 -7.76 20.83 2.88
C SER A 244 -8.54 21.93 3.61
N SER A 245 -7.89 23.02 4.00
CA SER A 245 -8.55 24.16 4.66
C SER A 245 -9.49 24.91 3.70
N VAL A 246 -9.10 25.10 2.44
CA VAL A 246 -9.97 25.69 1.41
C VAL A 246 -11.21 24.82 1.19
N MET A 247 -11.00 23.51 1.04
CA MET A 247 -12.09 22.55 0.87
C MET A 247 -13.00 22.52 2.11
N LEU A 248 -12.43 22.51 3.32
CA LEU A 248 -13.18 22.57 4.57
C LEU A 248 -14.05 23.82 4.66
N ALA A 249 -13.52 24.99 4.29
CA ALA A 249 -14.28 26.23 4.25
C ALA A 249 -15.48 26.12 3.30
N GLY A 250 -15.29 25.57 2.10
CA GLY A 250 -16.37 25.31 1.16
C GLY A 250 -17.44 24.38 1.74
N LEU A 251 -17.02 23.27 2.35
CA LEU A 251 -17.93 22.29 2.96
C LEU A 251 -18.64 22.84 4.19
N ILE A 252 -18.00 23.71 5.01
CA ILE A 252 -18.66 24.40 6.13
C ILE A 252 -19.73 25.37 5.61
N LEU A 253 -19.46 26.09 4.52
CA LEU A 253 -20.46 26.93 3.90
C LEU A 253 -21.68 26.13 3.44
N MET A 254 -21.50 24.94 2.88
CA MET A 254 -22.58 24.10 2.36
C MET A 254 -23.32 23.34 3.47
N PHE A 255 -22.60 22.73 4.42
CA PHE A 255 -23.13 21.79 5.41
C PHE A 255 -23.11 22.31 6.87
N GLY A 256 -22.67 23.55 7.09
CA GLY A 256 -22.54 24.15 8.42
C GLY A 256 -21.55 23.36 9.30
N ALA A 257 -21.88 23.16 10.57
CA ALA A 257 -21.05 22.45 11.55
C ALA A 257 -20.71 20.98 11.15
N ARG A 258 -21.40 20.41 10.17
CA ARG A 258 -21.15 19.06 9.66
C ARG A 258 -20.10 19.00 8.55
N GLY A 259 -19.61 20.15 8.06
CA GLY A 259 -18.64 20.23 6.96
C GLY A 259 -17.38 19.44 7.21
N GLY A 260 -16.80 19.49 8.41
CA GLY A 260 -15.62 18.70 8.79
C GLY A 260 -15.87 17.20 8.72
N ASN A 261 -17.04 16.74 9.16
CA ASN A 261 -17.40 15.32 9.06
C ASN A 261 -17.52 14.87 7.59
N VAL A 262 -18.04 15.72 6.71
CA VAL A 262 -18.08 15.43 5.26
C VAL A 262 -16.69 15.31 4.70
N LEU A 263 -15.77 16.22 5.05
CA LEU A 263 -14.39 16.20 4.59
C LEU A 263 -13.66 14.91 4.99
N ILE A 264 -13.76 14.50 6.26
CA ILE A 264 -13.11 13.27 6.76
C ILE A 264 -13.59 12.06 5.97
N HIS A 265 -14.90 11.90 5.82
CA HIS A 265 -15.42 10.73 5.11
C HIS A 265 -15.16 10.77 3.61
N LEU A 266 -15.11 11.96 3.00
CA LEU A 266 -14.66 12.10 1.62
C LEU A 266 -13.20 11.66 1.47
N GLY A 267 -12.32 12.06 2.39
CA GLY A 267 -10.92 11.64 2.41
C GLY A 267 -10.77 10.12 2.56
N VAL A 268 -11.50 9.52 3.51
CA VAL A 268 -11.51 8.05 3.69
C VAL A 268 -12.04 7.35 2.42
N GLY A 269 -13.12 7.86 1.83
CA GLY A 269 -13.66 7.30 0.58
C GLY A 269 -12.68 7.37 -0.58
N LEU A 270 -11.93 8.48 -0.70
CA LEU A 270 -10.88 8.63 -1.72
C LEU A 270 -9.70 7.68 -1.48
N LEU A 271 -9.28 7.47 -0.21
CA LEU A 271 -8.25 6.49 0.12
C LEU A 271 -8.69 5.06 -0.26
N MET A 272 -9.92 4.69 0.08
CA MET A 272 -10.48 3.38 -0.30
C MET A 272 -10.56 3.22 -1.81
N LEU A 273 -11.04 4.23 -2.53
CA LEU A 273 -11.10 4.22 -3.99
C LEU A 273 -9.70 4.13 -4.60
N GLY A 274 -8.73 4.86 -4.05
CA GLY A 274 -7.33 4.81 -4.46
C GLY A 274 -6.75 3.41 -4.33
N GLN A 275 -7.01 2.71 -3.23
CA GLN A 275 -6.58 1.33 -3.05
C GLN A 275 -7.19 0.39 -4.12
N PHE A 276 -8.47 0.55 -4.46
CA PHE A 276 -9.11 -0.25 -5.51
C PHE A 276 -8.53 0.00 -6.91
N VAL A 277 -8.19 1.25 -7.22
CA VAL A 277 -7.72 1.62 -8.57
C VAL A 277 -6.23 1.36 -8.75
N PHE A 278 -5.42 1.56 -7.70
CA PHE A 278 -3.96 1.57 -7.78
C PHE A 278 -3.28 0.52 -6.89
N GLY A 279 -4.00 -0.14 -6.00
CA GLY A 279 -3.42 -1.09 -5.03
C GLY A 279 -2.62 -2.22 -5.68
N ASP A 280 -3.13 -2.76 -6.80
CA ASP A 280 -2.46 -3.85 -7.54
C ASP A 280 -1.32 -3.36 -8.46
N ARG A 281 -1.14 -2.04 -8.57
CA ARG A 281 -0.09 -1.42 -9.41
C ARG A 281 1.12 -0.95 -8.59
N GLN A 282 1.12 -1.21 -7.31
CA GLN A 282 2.22 -0.87 -6.43
C GLN A 282 3.40 -1.80 -6.72
N ALA A 283 4.54 -1.23 -7.14
CA ALA A 283 5.82 -1.91 -7.20
C ALA A 283 6.65 -1.53 -5.97
N GLU A 284 7.32 -2.52 -5.38
CA GLU A 284 8.23 -2.33 -4.27
C GLU A 284 9.63 -2.74 -4.71
N GLU A 285 10.57 -1.80 -4.63
CA GLU A 285 11.94 -2.01 -5.06
C GLU A 285 12.89 -1.73 -3.89
N ARG A 286 14.01 -2.43 -3.84
CA ARG A 286 15.02 -2.29 -2.80
C ARG A 286 16.36 -1.84 -3.37
N ILE A 287 17.02 -1.00 -2.64
CA ILE A 287 18.40 -0.58 -2.88
C ILE A 287 19.23 -0.95 -1.66
N SER A 288 20.28 -1.72 -1.87
CA SER A 288 21.28 -2.02 -0.83
C SER A 288 22.57 -1.26 -1.14
N LEU A 289 23.02 -0.43 -0.20
CA LEU A 289 24.20 0.41 -0.35
C LEU A 289 25.07 0.31 0.88
N TYR A 290 26.39 0.22 0.68
CA TYR A 290 27.35 0.48 1.73
C TYR A 290 27.59 1.99 1.88
N GLU A 291 28.11 2.40 3.03
CA GLU A 291 28.43 3.81 3.29
C GLU A 291 29.43 4.33 2.25
N GLY A 292 29.05 5.41 1.55
CA GLY A 292 29.84 6.01 0.47
C GLY A 292 29.55 5.48 -0.94
N GLU A 293 28.79 4.41 -1.10
CA GLU A 293 28.38 3.92 -2.41
C GLU A 293 27.24 4.73 -3.02
N ARG A 294 27.14 4.65 -4.35
CA ARG A 294 26.05 5.25 -5.13
C ARG A 294 25.55 4.22 -6.16
N THR A 295 24.25 4.12 -6.30
CA THR A 295 23.64 3.32 -7.36
C THR A 295 22.50 4.09 -8.03
N SER A 296 22.26 3.81 -9.29
CA SER A 296 21.07 4.26 -10.04
C SER A 296 20.11 3.11 -10.33
N VAL A 297 20.33 1.95 -9.71
CA VAL A 297 19.53 0.74 -9.95
C VAL A 297 18.87 0.32 -8.65
N ALA A 298 17.55 0.12 -8.71
CA ALA A 298 16.76 -0.54 -7.68
C ALA A 298 16.38 -1.95 -8.15
N VAL A 299 16.30 -2.88 -7.23
CA VAL A 299 15.97 -4.29 -7.51
C VAL A 299 14.59 -4.59 -6.96
N GLN A 300 13.72 -5.09 -7.82
CA GLN A 300 12.42 -5.62 -7.43
C GLN A 300 12.63 -7.04 -6.87
N THR A 301 12.33 -7.23 -5.59
CA THR A 301 12.69 -8.46 -4.86
C THR A 301 11.61 -9.54 -4.91
N ASP A 302 10.41 -9.19 -5.32
CA ASP A 302 9.23 -10.05 -5.38
C ASP A 302 8.99 -10.68 -6.77
N ILE A 303 9.75 -10.24 -7.78
CA ILE A 303 9.66 -10.75 -9.16
C ILE A 303 10.99 -11.41 -9.54
N VAL A 304 10.90 -12.60 -10.11
CA VAL A 304 12.03 -13.35 -10.63
C VAL A 304 11.92 -13.44 -12.15
N GLU A 305 13.01 -13.09 -12.83
CA GLU A 305 13.12 -13.19 -14.28
C GLU A 305 14.16 -14.24 -14.68
N LEU A 306 13.90 -14.99 -15.75
CA LEU A 306 14.89 -15.79 -16.44
C LEU A 306 15.44 -14.98 -17.62
N ALA A 307 16.68 -14.51 -17.51
CA ALA A 307 17.32 -13.71 -18.55
C ALA A 307 18.35 -14.51 -19.34
N VAL A 308 18.27 -14.43 -20.66
CA VAL A 308 19.29 -14.90 -21.59
C VAL A 308 20.09 -13.69 -22.04
N ILE A 309 21.37 -13.65 -21.70
CA ILE A 309 22.26 -12.52 -21.99
C ILE A 309 23.26 -12.95 -23.07
N ASP A 310 23.15 -12.32 -24.25
CA ASP A 310 24.14 -12.46 -25.32
C ASP A 310 25.17 -11.36 -25.22
N SER A 311 26.37 -11.72 -24.80
CA SER A 311 27.53 -10.83 -24.64
C SER A 311 28.52 -10.92 -25.79
N SER A 312 28.12 -11.44 -26.97
CA SER A 312 29.00 -11.58 -28.14
C SER A 312 29.46 -10.27 -28.73
N GLN A 313 28.74 -9.16 -28.48
CA GLN A 313 29.12 -7.82 -28.90
C GLN A 313 29.88 -7.11 -27.77
N THR A 314 30.97 -6.40 -28.14
CA THR A 314 31.86 -5.74 -27.18
C THR A 314 31.29 -4.47 -26.55
N ASP A 315 30.33 -3.82 -27.18
CA ASP A 315 29.79 -2.51 -26.79
C ASP A 315 28.39 -2.59 -26.13
N LYS A 316 27.70 -3.71 -26.24
CA LYS A 316 26.36 -3.91 -25.69
C LYS A 316 26.01 -5.38 -25.51
N ASN A 317 25.20 -5.66 -24.50
CA ASN A 317 24.56 -6.96 -24.30
C ASN A 317 23.17 -6.94 -24.93
N ARG A 318 22.78 -8.05 -25.56
CA ARG A 318 21.39 -8.30 -25.95
C ARG A 318 20.75 -9.18 -24.88
N ILE A 319 19.64 -8.73 -24.30
CA ILE A 319 18.96 -9.44 -23.21
C ILE A 319 17.58 -9.85 -23.71
N VAL A 320 17.24 -11.12 -23.50
CA VAL A 320 15.88 -11.68 -23.64
C VAL A 320 15.46 -12.17 -22.25
N ALA A 321 14.53 -11.48 -21.64
CA ALA A 321 14.01 -11.81 -20.30
C ALA A 321 12.62 -12.43 -20.40
N PHE A 322 12.38 -13.46 -19.61
CA PHE A 322 11.09 -14.11 -19.41
C PHE A 322 10.66 -13.82 -17.96
N ASP A 323 9.57 -13.10 -17.80
CA ASP A 323 9.02 -12.73 -16.51
C ASP A 323 8.34 -13.91 -15.79
N ASP A 324 8.09 -13.76 -14.50
CA ASP A 324 7.48 -14.78 -13.65
C ASP A 324 6.14 -15.33 -14.21
N PRO A 325 5.19 -14.52 -14.74
CA PRO A 325 3.98 -15.02 -15.37
C PRO A 325 4.25 -15.92 -16.58
N LEU A 326 5.25 -15.63 -17.41
CA LEU A 326 5.63 -16.47 -18.55
C LEU A 326 6.26 -17.77 -18.08
N ILE A 327 7.11 -17.72 -17.04
CA ILE A 327 7.71 -18.89 -16.39
C ILE A 327 6.61 -19.82 -15.87
N LEU A 328 5.71 -19.31 -15.03
CA LEU A 328 4.63 -20.08 -14.43
C LEU A 328 3.67 -20.66 -15.49
N ASN A 329 3.35 -19.89 -16.53
CA ASN A 329 2.52 -20.36 -17.65
C ASN A 329 3.22 -21.48 -18.44
N SER A 330 4.52 -21.36 -18.67
CA SER A 330 5.36 -22.40 -19.31
C SER A 330 5.28 -23.72 -18.53
N ILE A 331 5.40 -23.65 -17.21
CA ILE A 331 5.33 -24.83 -16.32
C ILE A 331 3.92 -25.45 -16.36
N ALA A 332 2.88 -24.63 -16.15
CA ALA A 332 1.49 -25.09 -16.11
C ALA A 332 1.05 -25.77 -17.40
N ASN A 333 1.45 -25.24 -18.54
CA ASN A 333 1.10 -25.77 -19.87
C ASN A 333 2.12 -26.75 -20.45
N LYS A 334 3.22 -27.01 -19.74
CA LYS A 334 4.35 -27.84 -20.20
C LYS A 334 4.91 -27.42 -21.56
N LYS A 335 4.88 -26.10 -21.83
CA LYS A 335 5.40 -25.51 -23.09
C LYS A 335 6.78 -24.91 -22.83
N PRO A 336 7.73 -25.02 -23.76
CA PRO A 336 9.02 -24.37 -23.62
C PRO A 336 8.89 -22.85 -23.70
N LEU A 337 9.75 -22.13 -23.01
CA LEU A 337 9.98 -20.71 -23.18
C LEU A 337 10.72 -20.51 -24.51
N SER A 338 10.21 -19.65 -25.37
CA SER A 338 10.77 -19.42 -26.70
C SER A 338 10.56 -17.97 -27.10
N ASP A 339 11.60 -17.37 -27.67
CA ASP A 339 11.58 -16.05 -28.29
C ASP A 339 12.15 -16.15 -29.70
N GLU A 340 11.62 -15.39 -30.66
CA GLU A 340 12.04 -15.43 -32.08
C GLU A 340 13.52 -15.12 -32.26
N SER A 341 14.09 -14.33 -31.39
CA SER A 341 15.48 -13.93 -31.42
C SER A 341 16.46 -14.97 -30.90
N LEU A 342 15.98 -16.00 -30.18
CA LEU A 342 16.81 -17.07 -29.63
C LEU A 342 16.88 -18.25 -30.59
N PRO A 343 18.06 -18.85 -30.85
CA PRO A 343 18.21 -20.01 -31.70
C PRO A 343 17.79 -21.31 -31.01
N PHE A 344 17.43 -21.25 -29.74
CA PHE A 344 17.03 -22.40 -28.91
C PHE A 344 15.76 -22.08 -28.12
N GLU A 345 15.16 -23.10 -27.56
CA GLU A 345 14.06 -23.04 -26.62
C GLU A 345 14.51 -23.57 -25.26
N ILE A 346 13.89 -23.05 -24.19
CA ILE A 346 14.21 -23.40 -22.82
C ILE A 346 13.00 -24.12 -22.21
N ARG A 347 13.20 -25.32 -21.71
CA ARG A 347 12.17 -26.04 -20.96
C ARG A 347 12.53 -26.03 -19.48
N ILE A 348 11.60 -25.59 -18.65
CA ILE A 348 11.75 -25.65 -17.21
C ILE A 348 11.34 -27.04 -16.75
N GLU A 349 12.27 -27.80 -16.16
CA GLU A 349 12.05 -29.12 -15.62
C GLU A 349 11.62 -29.08 -14.17
N ASN A 350 12.24 -28.22 -13.38
CA ASN A 350 11.89 -27.95 -12.00
C ASN A 350 12.04 -26.45 -11.70
N TRP A 351 11.07 -25.88 -11.03
CA TRP A 351 11.06 -24.49 -10.58
C TRP A 351 10.92 -24.47 -9.07
N MET A 352 11.85 -23.86 -8.39
CA MET A 352 11.91 -23.73 -6.94
C MET A 352 11.86 -22.25 -6.59
N PRO A 353 10.69 -21.72 -6.17
CA PRO A 353 10.54 -20.30 -5.80
C PRO A 353 11.43 -19.89 -4.62
N ASN A 354 11.74 -20.84 -3.74
CA ASN A 354 12.79 -20.74 -2.75
C ASN A 354 13.58 -22.04 -2.73
N SER A 355 14.86 -21.97 -2.49
CA SER A 355 15.77 -23.11 -2.51
C SER A 355 16.93 -22.92 -1.53
N ASP A 356 17.48 -24.05 -1.12
CA ASP A 356 18.70 -24.12 -0.33
C ASP A 356 19.82 -24.79 -1.11
N MET A 357 21.04 -24.30 -0.95
CA MET A 357 22.25 -24.99 -1.40
C MET A 357 22.77 -25.88 -0.28
N VAL A 358 22.75 -27.19 -0.52
CA VAL A 358 23.15 -28.20 0.46
C VAL A 358 24.26 -29.10 -0.06
N SER A 359 24.98 -29.76 0.86
CA SER A 359 26.03 -30.68 0.49
C SER A 359 25.51 -31.87 -0.31
N ARG A 360 26.15 -32.15 -1.44
CA ARG A 360 25.87 -33.33 -2.28
C ARG A 360 26.06 -34.67 -1.54
N GLN A 361 27.01 -34.72 -0.62
CA GLN A 361 27.32 -35.92 0.16
C GLN A 361 26.20 -36.26 1.17
N GLU A 362 25.61 -35.20 1.75
CA GLU A 362 24.54 -35.34 2.75
C GLU A 362 23.18 -35.59 2.11
N ASN A 363 23.04 -35.34 0.80
CA ASN A 363 21.77 -35.48 0.05
C ASN A 363 21.93 -36.34 -1.20
N PRO A 364 22.18 -37.64 -1.07
CA PRO A 364 22.49 -38.51 -2.19
C PRO A 364 21.34 -38.69 -3.20
N ASP A 365 20.08 -38.59 -2.78
CA ASP A 365 18.92 -38.74 -3.67
C ASP A 365 18.76 -37.49 -4.57
N ALA A 366 18.94 -36.30 -4.02
CA ALA A 366 18.98 -35.05 -4.81
C ALA A 366 20.18 -35.09 -5.77
N ALA A 367 21.32 -35.58 -5.31
CA ALA A 367 22.50 -35.74 -6.15
C ALA A 367 22.26 -36.60 -7.39
N LYS A 368 21.50 -37.71 -7.25
CA LYS A 368 21.09 -38.58 -8.39
C LYS A 368 20.15 -37.84 -9.35
N THR A 369 19.18 -37.10 -8.83
CA THR A 369 18.22 -36.34 -9.65
C THR A 369 18.90 -35.27 -10.50
N LEU A 370 19.98 -34.69 -9.98
CA LEU A 370 20.79 -33.65 -10.63
C LEU A 370 22.02 -34.22 -11.36
N GLU A 371 22.05 -35.55 -11.63
CA GLU A 371 23.13 -36.12 -12.42
C GLU A 371 23.08 -35.62 -13.87
N GLY A 372 24.25 -35.21 -14.38
CA GLY A 372 24.36 -34.58 -15.71
C GLY A 372 23.87 -33.14 -15.83
N VAL A 373 23.42 -32.54 -14.75
CA VAL A 373 23.07 -31.08 -14.68
C VAL A 373 24.34 -30.26 -14.49
N GLN A 374 24.52 -29.27 -15.35
CA GLN A 374 25.63 -28.31 -15.29
C GLN A 374 25.22 -27.03 -14.54
N GLY A 375 26.18 -26.18 -14.15
CA GLY A 375 25.92 -24.86 -13.55
C GLY A 375 26.01 -24.82 -12.03
N LEU A 376 26.22 -25.97 -11.36
CA LEU A 376 26.48 -26.04 -9.92
C LEU A 376 27.89 -26.52 -9.64
N PRO A 377 28.53 -26.06 -8.53
CA PRO A 377 29.75 -26.67 -8.03
C PRO A 377 29.55 -28.17 -7.74
N PRO A 378 30.59 -29.03 -7.94
CA PRO A 378 30.46 -30.47 -7.78
C PRO A 378 30.03 -30.92 -6.39
N GLU A 379 30.30 -30.12 -5.37
CA GLU A 379 30.09 -30.42 -3.94
C GLU A 379 28.67 -30.13 -3.47
N VAL A 380 27.88 -29.37 -4.26
CA VAL A 380 26.57 -28.91 -3.84
C VAL A 380 25.46 -29.39 -4.73
N VAL A 381 24.24 -29.39 -4.19
CA VAL A 381 22.97 -29.57 -4.89
C VAL A 381 21.99 -28.51 -4.41
N VAL A 382 20.99 -28.22 -5.24
CA VAL A 382 19.91 -27.27 -4.91
C VAL A 382 18.67 -28.10 -4.59
N LEU A 383 18.06 -27.80 -3.45
CA LEU A 383 16.79 -28.38 -2.99
C LEU A 383 15.73 -27.31 -2.86
N GLU A 384 14.50 -27.68 -3.15
CA GLU A 384 13.37 -26.80 -2.85
C GLU A 384 13.26 -26.61 -1.33
N ALA A 385 13.22 -25.35 -0.91
CA ALA A 385 13.03 -24.94 0.48
C ALA A 385 11.65 -24.33 0.65
N GLN A 386 11.15 -24.35 1.89
CA GLN A 386 9.92 -23.63 2.22
C GLN A 386 10.13 -22.14 1.98
N LYS A 387 9.14 -21.47 1.37
CA LYS A 387 9.20 -20.01 1.24
C LYS A 387 9.37 -19.39 2.63
N SER A 388 10.32 -18.49 2.75
CA SER A 388 10.50 -17.73 3.97
C SER A 388 9.37 -16.70 4.08
N GLY A 389 8.58 -16.79 5.14
CA GLY A 389 7.54 -15.82 5.45
C GLY A 389 8.11 -14.48 5.89
N GLY A 390 7.28 -13.42 5.83
CA GLY A 390 7.70 -12.05 6.15
C GLY A 390 8.21 -11.83 7.59
N ALA A 391 7.98 -12.77 8.50
CA ALA A 391 8.48 -12.74 9.88
C ALA A 391 9.97 -13.10 9.99
N LYS A 392 10.49 -13.88 9.05
CA LYS A 392 11.92 -14.18 8.93
C LYS A 392 12.51 -13.26 7.89
N SER A 393 13.50 -12.47 8.24
CA SER A 393 14.23 -11.56 7.33
C SER A 393 15.06 -12.29 6.25
N GLU A 394 14.80 -13.57 6.01
CA GLU A 394 15.51 -14.39 5.04
C GLU A 394 14.95 -14.13 3.65
N MET A 395 15.83 -13.88 2.70
CA MET A 395 15.48 -13.74 1.29
C MET A 395 15.19 -15.11 0.69
N ASN A 396 14.13 -15.19 -0.12
CA ASN A 396 13.89 -16.37 -0.94
C ASN A 396 14.84 -16.36 -2.13
N PHE A 397 15.59 -17.43 -2.34
CA PHE A 397 16.48 -17.58 -3.48
C PHE A 397 15.85 -18.56 -4.48
N ALA A 398 15.34 -18.03 -5.57
CA ALA A 398 14.78 -18.86 -6.61
C ALA A 398 15.85 -19.67 -7.35
N SER A 399 15.51 -20.89 -7.70
CA SER A 399 16.34 -21.77 -8.54
C SER A 399 15.51 -22.51 -9.56
N ALA A 400 16.11 -22.88 -10.67
CA ALA A 400 15.48 -23.64 -11.73
C ALA A 400 16.41 -24.70 -12.29
N ILE A 401 15.86 -25.86 -12.62
CA ILE A 401 16.50 -26.84 -13.49
C ILE A 401 15.88 -26.70 -14.86
N ILE A 402 16.69 -26.43 -15.86
CA ILE A 402 16.27 -26.19 -17.23
C ILE A 402 16.95 -27.15 -18.20
N SER A 403 16.27 -27.50 -19.30
CA SER A 403 16.88 -28.12 -20.47
C SER A 403 16.79 -27.19 -21.67
N ILE A 404 17.84 -27.16 -22.47
CA ILE A 404 17.96 -26.28 -23.62
C ILE A 404 17.98 -27.14 -24.88
N ARG A 405 17.16 -26.79 -25.86
CA ARG A 405 17.06 -27.51 -27.14
C ARG A 405 17.18 -26.53 -28.31
N GLU A 406 17.98 -26.86 -29.30
CA GLU A 406 18.14 -26.09 -30.53
C GLU A 406 16.86 -26.18 -31.38
N LYS A 407 16.35 -25.04 -31.84
CA LYS A 407 15.09 -24.95 -32.61
C LYS A 407 15.17 -25.61 -33.98
N LYS A 408 16.30 -25.45 -34.68
CA LYS A 408 16.45 -25.94 -36.04
C LYS A 408 16.63 -27.47 -36.14
N THR A 409 17.45 -28.02 -35.26
CA THR A 409 17.86 -29.45 -35.32
C THR A 409 17.16 -30.29 -34.27
N SER A 410 16.44 -29.70 -33.33
CA SER A 410 15.89 -30.35 -32.14
C SER A 410 16.95 -31.06 -31.29
N LYS A 411 18.23 -30.67 -31.46
CA LYS A 411 19.35 -31.21 -30.69
C LYS A 411 19.26 -30.74 -29.25
N ASP A 412 19.44 -31.68 -28.33
CA ASP A 412 19.59 -31.35 -26.91
C ASP A 412 20.96 -30.72 -26.66
N LEU A 413 20.95 -29.52 -26.04
CA LEU A 413 22.13 -28.75 -25.73
C LEU A 413 22.56 -28.94 -24.27
N GLY A 414 21.79 -29.66 -23.47
CA GLY A 414 22.11 -30.01 -22.09
C GLY A 414 21.11 -29.48 -21.07
N ARG A 415 21.36 -29.93 -19.82
CA ARG A 415 20.58 -29.54 -18.64
C ARG A 415 21.42 -28.65 -17.75
N TYR A 416 20.78 -27.60 -17.21
CA TYR A 416 21.48 -26.59 -16.42
C TYR A 416 20.67 -26.26 -15.16
N ALA A 417 21.37 -26.06 -14.07
CA ALA A 417 20.82 -25.47 -12.85
C ALA A 417 21.14 -23.98 -12.83
N LEU A 418 20.13 -23.18 -12.64
CA LEU A 418 20.23 -21.73 -12.45
C LEU A 418 19.80 -21.42 -11.02
N THR A 419 20.52 -20.52 -10.36
CA THR A 419 20.20 -20.12 -8.98
C THR A 419 20.55 -18.66 -8.73
N GLN A 420 19.75 -17.99 -7.93
CA GLN A 420 20.02 -16.62 -7.49
C GLN A 420 21.18 -16.54 -6.48
N PHE A 421 21.55 -17.63 -5.81
CA PHE A 421 22.68 -17.63 -4.87
C PHE A 421 23.97 -17.05 -5.45
N PHE A 422 24.23 -17.26 -6.73
CA PHE A 422 25.46 -16.74 -7.37
C PHE A 422 25.38 -15.26 -7.72
N ASN A 423 24.21 -14.64 -7.63
CA ASN A 423 24.02 -13.21 -7.85
C ASN A 423 24.19 -12.41 -6.55
N ASP A 424 24.13 -13.07 -5.39
CA ASP A 424 24.30 -12.42 -4.10
C ASP A 424 25.80 -12.26 -3.78
N PRO A 425 26.30 -11.03 -3.60
CA PRO A 425 27.71 -10.78 -3.23
C PRO A 425 28.13 -11.42 -1.91
N SER A 426 27.20 -11.70 -1.00
CA SER A 426 27.49 -12.32 0.31
C SER A 426 27.78 -13.81 0.20
N VAL A 427 27.46 -14.45 -0.91
CA VAL A 427 27.68 -15.88 -1.18
C VAL A 427 28.92 -16.12 -2.04
N ARG A 428 29.49 -15.07 -2.60
CA ARG A 428 30.77 -15.09 -3.33
C ARG A 428 31.94 -14.93 -2.38
#